data_ee6a422e277675626668a89cade3c11f
#
_entry.id   ee6a422e277675626668a89cade3c11f
#
_cell.length_a   1.000
_cell.length_b   1.000
_cell.length_c   1.000
_cell.angle_alpha   90.00
_cell.angle_beta   90.00
_cell.angle_gamma   90.00
#
_symmetry.space_group_name_H-M   'P 1'
#
loop_
_entity.id
_entity.type
_entity.pdbx_description
1 polymer ?
#
loop_
_entity_poly.entity_id
_entity_poly.type
_entity_poly.pdbx_seq_one_letter_code
_entity_poly.pdbx_strand_id
1 'polypeptide(L)'
;GARPVAVLDSLRFGPLDQPKNRSVAEGVVSGIAGYGNAFGVPTVGGEVYFHPCYSQNPLVNVCCVGLAEKDKLFFARAQGVGNAVIYVGAKTGRDGIHGATMASAEFGKDTEQKRPNVQVGDPFKEKLLLEACLESMAKGLIIGIQDMGAAGLTCSTTEMAAKADTGMEINLDLVPQREEGMNPYEIMLSESQERMLIVTSQDKVKPLQAIFSKWDLEAVVIGKVTDDGQLKAYFHGELVIDIPVKAVVD
;
A
#
# COMPACT_ATOMS: atom_id res chain seq x y z
N GLY A 1 11.34 -7.38 -5.84
CA GLY A 1 12.64 -7.09 -6.44
C GLY A 1 12.56 -6.58 -7.88
N ALA A 2 11.35 -6.41 -8.44
CA ALA A 2 11.22 -5.88 -9.80
C ALA A 2 11.38 -4.35 -9.82
N ARG A 3 12.18 -3.84 -10.77
CA ARG A 3 12.23 -2.41 -11.06
C ARG A 3 11.19 -2.08 -12.13
N PRO A 4 10.25 -1.16 -11.88
CA PRO A 4 9.31 -0.70 -12.90
C PRO A 4 10.04 -0.02 -14.06
N VAL A 5 9.65 -0.31 -15.31
CA VAL A 5 10.29 0.19 -16.52
C VAL A 5 9.31 0.74 -17.55
N ALA A 6 8.04 0.36 -17.48
CA ALA A 6 7.02 0.81 -18.43
C ALA A 6 5.62 0.74 -17.82
N VAL A 7 4.75 1.62 -18.30
CA VAL A 7 3.33 1.64 -17.96
C VAL A 7 2.51 1.60 -19.25
N LEU A 8 1.37 0.90 -19.20
CA LEU A 8 0.35 0.89 -20.24
C LEU A 8 -0.99 1.21 -19.60
N ASP A 9 -1.77 2.09 -20.23
CA ASP A 9 -3.03 2.57 -19.67
C ASP A 9 -4.21 2.13 -20.55
N SER A 10 -5.28 1.62 -19.91
CA SER A 10 -6.56 1.36 -20.57
C SER A 10 -7.63 2.24 -19.91
N LEU A 11 -8.01 3.30 -20.63
CA LEU A 11 -8.84 4.38 -20.10
C LEU A 11 -10.23 4.39 -20.74
N ARG A 12 -11.27 4.59 -19.95
CA ARG A 12 -12.66 4.66 -20.40
C ARG A 12 -13.32 5.91 -19.82
N PHE A 13 -13.81 6.77 -20.69
CA PHE A 13 -14.46 8.03 -20.30
C PHE A 13 -15.79 8.23 -21.02
N GLY A 14 -16.63 9.07 -20.45
CA GLY A 14 -17.77 9.63 -21.18
C GLY A 14 -17.31 10.56 -22.31
N PRO A 15 -18.22 10.92 -23.25
CA PRO A 15 -17.91 11.85 -24.35
C PRO A 15 -17.34 13.17 -23.85
N LEU A 16 -16.27 13.68 -24.49
CA LEU A 16 -15.55 14.88 -24.07
C LEU A 16 -16.26 16.21 -24.44
N ASP A 17 -17.38 16.18 -25.16
CA ASP A 17 -18.26 17.31 -25.38
C ASP A 17 -18.93 17.81 -24.09
N GLN A 18 -19.02 16.94 -23.07
CA GLN A 18 -19.51 17.28 -21.75
C GLN A 18 -18.37 17.81 -20.87
N PRO A 19 -18.49 19.04 -20.30
CA PRO A 19 -17.41 19.64 -19.48
C PRO A 19 -16.95 18.77 -18.31
N LYS A 20 -17.89 18.09 -17.64
CA LYS A 20 -17.56 17.18 -16.52
C LYS A 20 -16.67 16.02 -16.95
N ASN A 21 -17.00 15.38 -18.07
CA ASN A 21 -16.20 14.25 -18.60
C ASN A 21 -14.80 14.71 -19.00
N ARG A 22 -14.69 15.89 -19.59
CA ARG A 22 -13.40 16.51 -19.93
C ARG A 22 -12.55 16.75 -18.70
N SER A 23 -13.10 17.38 -17.67
CA SER A 23 -12.40 17.64 -16.40
C SER A 23 -11.92 16.35 -15.74
N VAL A 24 -12.75 15.28 -15.75
CA VAL A 24 -12.36 13.97 -15.22
C VAL A 24 -11.22 13.37 -16.03
N ALA A 25 -11.30 13.39 -17.35
CA ALA A 25 -10.23 12.85 -18.21
C ALA A 25 -8.91 13.61 -18.03
N GLU A 26 -8.94 14.93 -17.96
CA GLU A 26 -7.78 15.79 -17.68
C GLU A 26 -7.16 15.46 -16.31
N GLY A 27 -8.00 15.31 -15.27
CA GLY A 27 -7.55 14.93 -13.92
C GLY A 27 -6.88 13.55 -13.88
N VAL A 28 -7.46 12.55 -14.54
CA VAL A 28 -6.90 11.20 -14.63
C VAL A 28 -5.54 11.21 -15.33
N VAL A 29 -5.45 11.84 -16.51
CA VAL A 29 -4.19 11.93 -17.26
C VAL A 29 -3.12 12.68 -16.47
N SER A 30 -3.50 13.75 -15.77
CA SER A 30 -2.59 14.50 -14.91
C SER A 30 -2.07 13.65 -13.74
N GLY A 31 -2.93 12.84 -13.11
CA GLY A 31 -2.53 11.92 -12.05
C GLY A 31 -1.55 10.85 -12.53
N ILE A 32 -1.85 10.19 -13.65
CA ILE A 32 -0.95 9.20 -14.28
C ILE A 32 0.40 9.84 -14.61
N ALA A 33 0.38 11.03 -15.22
CA ALA A 33 1.61 11.75 -15.58
C ALA A 33 2.43 12.15 -14.34
N GLY A 34 1.77 12.57 -13.25
CA GLY A 34 2.42 12.92 -11.99
C GLY A 34 3.22 11.76 -11.41
N TYR A 35 2.61 10.58 -11.33
CA TYR A 35 3.31 9.36 -10.88
C TYR A 35 4.40 8.93 -11.86
N GLY A 36 4.09 8.79 -13.14
CA GLY A 36 5.06 8.37 -14.16
C GLY A 36 6.30 9.25 -14.20
N ASN A 37 6.14 10.57 -14.12
CA ASN A 37 7.26 11.52 -14.07
C ASN A 37 8.08 11.42 -12.79
N ALA A 38 7.45 11.26 -11.63
CA ALA A 38 8.16 11.11 -10.36
C ALA A 38 8.97 9.81 -10.29
N PHE A 39 8.40 8.71 -10.77
CA PHE A 39 9.09 7.42 -10.86
C PHE A 39 10.18 7.40 -11.92
N GLY A 40 10.04 8.20 -12.99
CA GLY A 40 10.83 8.07 -14.20
C GLY A 40 10.42 6.84 -15.03
N VAL A 41 9.12 6.47 -15.02
CA VAL A 41 8.56 5.32 -15.74
C VAL A 41 7.63 5.84 -16.84
N PRO A 42 7.95 5.63 -18.13
CA PRO A 42 7.14 6.14 -19.23
C PRO A 42 5.88 5.31 -19.45
N THR A 43 4.77 5.97 -19.81
CA THR A 43 3.64 5.32 -20.48
C THR A 43 4.05 5.03 -21.94
N VAL A 44 4.15 3.76 -22.29
CA VAL A 44 4.63 3.32 -23.60
C VAL A 44 3.52 2.86 -24.55
N GLY A 45 2.30 2.74 -24.06
CA GLY A 45 1.16 2.30 -24.85
C GLY A 45 -0.13 2.28 -24.04
N GLY A 46 -1.18 1.79 -24.67
CA GLY A 46 -2.50 1.69 -24.06
C GLY A 46 -3.61 2.05 -25.05
N GLU A 47 -4.78 2.34 -24.52
CA GLU A 47 -5.94 2.72 -25.31
C GLU A 47 -6.83 3.69 -24.53
N VAL A 48 -7.55 4.53 -25.26
CA VAL A 48 -8.59 5.40 -24.70
C VAL A 48 -9.87 5.17 -25.48
N TYR A 49 -10.97 4.97 -24.76
CA TYR A 49 -12.29 4.76 -25.35
C TYR A 49 -13.33 5.68 -24.71
N PHE A 50 -14.21 6.26 -25.54
CA PHE A 50 -15.25 7.18 -25.10
C PHE A 50 -16.63 6.62 -25.42
N HIS A 51 -17.48 6.51 -24.37
CA HIS A 51 -18.86 6.07 -24.53
C HIS A 51 -19.74 6.67 -23.43
N PRO A 52 -21.01 7.03 -23.69
CA PRO A 52 -21.91 7.64 -22.70
C PRO A 52 -22.03 6.87 -21.38
N CYS A 53 -21.94 5.54 -21.39
CA CYS A 53 -22.04 4.72 -20.18
C CYS A 53 -20.92 5.03 -19.15
N TYR A 54 -19.79 5.58 -19.57
CA TYR A 54 -18.67 5.93 -18.69
C TYR A 54 -18.75 7.38 -18.14
N SER A 55 -19.83 8.14 -18.45
CA SER A 55 -19.95 9.54 -18.00
C SER A 55 -20.05 9.68 -16.47
N GLN A 56 -20.54 8.65 -15.77
CA GLN A 56 -20.66 8.64 -14.31
C GLN A 56 -19.72 7.66 -13.62
N ASN A 57 -19.16 6.73 -14.39
CA ASN A 57 -18.26 5.70 -13.90
C ASN A 57 -17.08 5.52 -14.89
N PRO A 58 -16.11 6.44 -14.92
CA PRO A 58 -14.92 6.28 -15.73
C PRO A 58 -14.10 5.09 -15.21
N LEU A 59 -13.42 4.38 -16.12
CA LEU A 59 -12.53 3.28 -15.76
C LEU A 59 -11.09 3.66 -16.05
N VAL A 60 -10.22 3.44 -15.09
CA VAL A 60 -8.78 3.68 -15.18
C VAL A 60 -8.07 2.39 -14.81
N ASN A 61 -7.46 1.73 -15.79
CA ASN A 61 -6.66 0.53 -15.56
C ASN A 61 -5.23 0.81 -16.01
N VAL A 62 -4.29 0.61 -15.10
CA VAL A 62 -2.86 0.81 -15.34
C VAL A 62 -2.14 -0.52 -15.18
N CYS A 63 -1.40 -0.91 -16.21
CA CYS A 63 -0.51 -2.06 -16.16
C CYS A 63 0.92 -1.57 -16.02
N CYS A 64 1.55 -1.85 -14.88
CA CYS A 64 2.95 -1.54 -14.64
C CYS A 64 3.81 -2.77 -14.92
N VAL A 65 4.79 -2.63 -15.82
CA VAL A 65 5.74 -3.67 -16.18
C VAL A 65 7.05 -3.43 -15.46
N GLY A 66 7.55 -4.45 -14.76
CA GLY A 66 8.82 -4.40 -14.06
C GLY A 66 9.78 -5.51 -14.50
N LEU A 67 11.06 -5.28 -14.35
CA LEU A 67 12.12 -6.26 -14.59
C LEU A 67 12.73 -6.72 -13.28
N ALA A 68 12.83 -8.04 -13.09
CA ALA A 68 13.51 -8.66 -11.96
C ALA A 68 14.43 -9.79 -12.42
N GLU A 69 15.51 -10.04 -11.68
CA GLU A 69 16.29 -11.26 -11.83
C GLU A 69 15.52 -12.43 -11.22
N LYS A 70 15.53 -13.58 -11.90
CA LYS A 70 14.71 -14.75 -11.53
C LYS A 70 14.95 -15.25 -10.09
N ASP A 71 16.17 -15.15 -9.61
CA ASP A 71 16.64 -15.57 -8.29
C ASP A 71 16.54 -14.48 -7.22
N LYS A 72 16.08 -13.27 -7.60
CA LYS A 72 15.89 -12.12 -6.69
C LYS A 72 14.43 -11.71 -6.54
N LEU A 73 13.53 -12.69 -6.55
CA LEU A 73 12.12 -12.48 -6.28
C LEU A 73 11.85 -12.47 -4.78
N PHE A 74 11.07 -11.51 -4.33
CA PHE A 74 10.64 -11.37 -2.94
C PHE A 74 9.14 -11.63 -2.84
N PHE A 75 8.73 -12.27 -1.75
CA PHE A 75 7.35 -12.67 -1.55
C PHE A 75 6.77 -12.03 -0.29
N ALA A 76 5.45 -11.91 -0.26
CA ALA A 76 4.69 -11.46 0.88
C ALA A 76 4.52 -12.61 1.89
N ARG A 77 5.57 -12.93 2.65
CA ARG A 77 5.59 -14.01 3.65
C ARG A 77 6.26 -13.58 4.93
N ALA A 78 5.59 -13.78 6.06
CA ALA A 78 6.14 -13.51 7.40
C ALA A 78 6.89 -14.71 7.94
N GLN A 79 8.04 -15.03 7.36
CA GLN A 79 8.85 -16.18 7.77
C GLN A 79 9.76 -15.86 8.96
N GLY A 80 9.93 -16.87 9.85
CA GLY A 80 10.88 -16.84 10.97
C GLY A 80 10.28 -16.21 12.23
N VAL A 81 9.87 -17.07 13.16
CA VAL A 81 9.38 -16.67 14.48
C VAL A 81 10.40 -15.78 15.19
N GLY A 82 9.95 -14.67 15.75
CA GLY A 82 10.78 -13.66 16.40
C GLY A 82 11.38 -12.62 15.44
N ASN A 83 11.24 -12.77 14.13
CA ASN A 83 11.64 -11.73 13.18
C ASN A 83 10.84 -10.44 13.37
N ALA A 84 11.50 -9.30 13.15
CA ALA A 84 10.89 -8.00 13.28
C ALA A 84 9.89 -7.72 12.15
N VAL A 85 8.76 -7.14 12.51
CA VAL A 85 7.76 -6.57 11.60
C VAL A 85 7.96 -5.06 11.57
N ILE A 86 8.30 -4.54 10.40
CA ILE A 86 8.70 -3.13 10.23
C ILE A 86 7.72 -2.43 9.29
N TYR A 87 7.15 -1.35 9.78
CA TYR A 87 6.38 -0.38 9.01
C TYR A 87 7.35 0.59 8.33
N VAL A 88 7.19 0.82 7.03
CA VAL A 88 8.02 1.76 6.27
C VAL A 88 7.20 2.64 5.33
N GLY A 89 7.67 3.85 5.08
CA GLY A 89 7.11 4.79 4.11
C GLY A 89 6.33 5.95 4.74
N ALA A 90 5.19 6.32 4.16
CA ALA A 90 4.36 7.43 4.60
C ALA A 90 3.69 7.17 5.96
N LYS A 91 3.33 8.23 6.66
CA LYS A 91 2.55 8.13 7.91
C LYS A 91 1.10 7.78 7.61
N THR A 92 0.51 6.97 8.48
CA THR A 92 -0.89 6.56 8.44
C THR A 92 -1.82 7.74 8.75
N GLY A 93 -2.79 7.99 7.90
CA GLY A 93 -3.87 8.96 8.09
C GLY A 93 -5.24 8.29 8.02
N ARG A 94 -6.32 9.07 8.13
CA ARG A 94 -7.70 8.57 8.01
C ARG A 94 -8.18 8.39 6.57
N ASP A 95 -7.31 8.62 5.60
CA ASP A 95 -7.63 8.46 4.18
C ASP A 95 -7.73 6.98 3.76
N GLY A 96 -8.59 6.72 2.79
CA GLY A 96 -8.78 5.40 2.20
C GLY A 96 -9.56 4.39 3.06
N ILE A 97 -9.98 4.74 4.26
CA ILE A 97 -10.79 3.84 5.09
C ILE A 97 -12.08 3.47 4.33
N HIS A 98 -12.30 2.17 4.10
CA HIS A 98 -13.33 1.64 3.20
C HIS A 98 -13.18 2.05 1.72
N GLY A 99 -11.99 2.44 1.27
CA GLY A 99 -11.72 2.83 -0.13
C GLY A 99 -12.05 1.71 -1.12
N ALA A 100 -11.63 0.49 -0.85
CA ALA A 100 -11.94 -0.68 -1.67
C ALA A 100 -13.46 -0.95 -1.74
N THR A 101 -14.19 -0.82 -0.64
CA THR A 101 -15.66 -0.94 -0.60
C THR A 101 -16.32 0.15 -1.43
N MET A 102 -15.83 1.38 -1.34
CA MET A 102 -16.34 2.50 -2.13
C MET A 102 -16.10 2.29 -3.64
N ALA A 103 -14.93 1.78 -4.02
CA ALA A 103 -14.61 1.50 -5.42
C ALA A 103 -15.52 0.42 -6.05
N SER A 104 -16.08 -0.48 -5.22
CA SER A 104 -17.03 -1.53 -5.63
C SER A 104 -18.49 -1.10 -5.59
N ALA A 105 -18.80 0.10 -5.09
CA ALA A 105 -20.16 0.61 -4.95
C ALA A 105 -20.51 1.55 -6.11
N GLU A 106 -21.83 1.65 -6.43
CA GLU A 106 -22.32 2.66 -7.36
C GLU A 106 -22.22 4.07 -6.75
N PHE A 107 -21.70 5.02 -7.52
CA PHE A 107 -21.60 6.41 -7.11
C PHE A 107 -23.00 7.09 -7.11
N GLY A 108 -23.51 7.41 -5.92
CA GLY A 108 -24.78 8.11 -5.70
C GLY A 108 -24.58 9.60 -5.35
N LYS A 109 -25.70 10.28 -5.04
CA LYS A 109 -25.70 11.70 -4.67
C LYS A 109 -24.97 12.03 -3.35
N ASP A 110 -24.67 11.00 -2.53
CA ASP A 110 -24.03 11.15 -1.22
C ASP A 110 -22.48 11.02 -1.28
N THR A 111 -21.90 11.13 -2.48
CA THR A 111 -20.46 10.94 -2.72
C THR A 111 -19.59 11.96 -1.98
N GLU A 112 -20.10 13.16 -1.69
CA GLU A 112 -19.36 14.18 -0.93
C GLU A 112 -19.11 13.79 0.53
N GLN A 113 -20.00 13.02 1.14
CA GLN A 113 -19.82 12.51 2.52
C GLN A 113 -18.79 11.38 2.60
N LYS A 114 -18.40 10.80 1.45
CA LYS A 114 -17.43 9.70 1.34
C LYS A 114 -16.01 10.18 1.01
N ARG A 115 -15.72 11.49 1.08
CA ARG A 115 -14.37 12.04 0.85
C ARG A 115 -13.26 11.40 1.70
N PRO A 116 -13.49 11.02 2.97
CA PRO A 116 -12.47 10.30 3.76
C PRO A 116 -12.05 8.95 3.16
N ASN A 117 -12.86 8.38 2.27
CA ASN A 117 -12.55 7.10 1.62
C ASN A 117 -11.62 7.26 0.39
N VAL A 118 -11.33 8.52 -0.02
CA VAL A 118 -10.42 8.80 -1.13
C VAL A 118 -8.98 8.72 -0.63
N GLN A 119 -8.18 7.92 -1.31
CA GLN A 119 -6.75 7.82 -1.05
C GLN A 119 -6.03 9.06 -1.57
N VAL A 120 -5.06 9.55 -0.78
CA VAL A 120 -4.18 10.66 -1.17
C VAL A 120 -2.81 10.09 -1.49
N GLY A 121 -2.33 10.30 -2.72
CA GLY A 121 -1.03 9.84 -3.16
C GLY A 121 0.05 10.93 -3.11
N ASP A 122 1.29 10.51 -2.84
CA ASP A 122 2.50 11.33 -2.91
C ASP A 122 3.53 10.64 -3.83
N PRO A 123 3.51 10.94 -5.14
CA PRO A 123 4.35 10.25 -6.10
C PRO A 123 5.86 10.45 -5.85
N PHE A 124 6.27 11.54 -5.21
CA PHE A 124 7.66 11.74 -4.82
C PHE A 124 8.06 10.78 -3.68
N LYS A 125 7.23 10.65 -2.67
CA LYS A 125 7.45 9.70 -1.57
C LYS A 125 7.45 8.25 -2.05
N GLU A 126 6.56 7.92 -2.99
CA GLU A 126 6.55 6.60 -3.64
C GLU A 126 7.88 6.30 -4.35
N LYS A 127 8.46 7.29 -5.06
CA LYS A 127 9.80 7.15 -5.67
C LYS A 127 10.86 6.84 -4.62
N LEU A 128 10.88 7.55 -3.49
CA LEU A 128 11.83 7.31 -2.41
C LEU A 128 11.65 5.91 -1.81
N LEU A 129 10.40 5.50 -1.59
CA LEU A 129 10.05 4.18 -1.07
C LEU A 129 10.49 3.06 -2.01
N LEU A 130 10.27 3.20 -3.32
CA LEU A 130 10.74 2.27 -4.34
C LEU A 130 12.26 2.07 -4.26
N GLU A 131 13.03 3.16 -4.23
CA GLU A 131 14.50 3.07 -4.21
C GLU A 131 15.01 2.47 -2.88
N ALA A 132 14.43 2.85 -1.73
CA ALA A 132 14.78 2.27 -0.44
C ALA A 132 14.49 0.77 -0.37
N CYS A 133 13.34 0.33 -0.89
CA CYS A 133 12.97 -1.09 -0.95
C CYS A 133 13.92 -1.87 -1.85
N LEU A 134 14.21 -1.38 -3.06
CA LEU A 134 15.10 -2.06 -4.00
C LEU A 134 16.55 -2.13 -3.46
N GLU A 135 17.04 -1.08 -2.83
CA GLU A 135 18.36 -1.09 -2.18
C GLU A 135 18.41 -2.09 -1.02
N SER A 136 17.37 -2.14 -0.19
CA SER A 136 17.26 -3.09 0.92
C SER A 136 17.20 -4.55 0.45
N MET A 137 16.46 -4.80 -0.64
CA MET A 137 16.41 -6.10 -1.30
C MET A 137 17.78 -6.53 -1.86
N ALA A 138 18.45 -5.64 -2.56
CA ALA A 138 19.77 -5.89 -3.13
C ALA A 138 20.83 -6.23 -2.07
N LYS A 139 20.69 -5.69 -0.85
CA LYS A 139 21.57 -5.97 0.29
C LYS A 139 21.13 -7.19 1.12
N GLY A 140 20.06 -7.90 0.71
CA GLY A 140 19.55 -9.07 1.41
C GLY A 140 19.01 -8.78 2.81
N LEU A 141 18.45 -7.59 3.01
CA LEU A 141 17.91 -7.16 4.31
C LEU A 141 16.44 -7.52 4.49
N ILE A 142 15.74 -7.98 3.46
CA ILE A 142 14.31 -8.27 3.46
C ILE A 142 14.08 -9.79 3.38
N ILE A 143 13.25 -10.32 4.27
CA ILE A 143 12.76 -11.70 4.25
C ILE A 143 11.41 -11.75 3.54
N GLY A 144 10.50 -10.84 3.88
CA GLY A 144 9.19 -10.71 3.27
C GLY A 144 8.79 -9.25 3.18
N ILE A 145 7.97 -8.91 2.19
CA ILE A 145 7.49 -7.55 1.96
C ILE A 145 6.12 -7.57 1.30
N GLN A 146 5.24 -6.67 1.74
CA GLN A 146 3.92 -6.45 1.15
C GLN A 146 3.54 -4.97 1.26
N ASP A 147 2.81 -4.46 0.28
CA ASP A 147 2.18 -3.14 0.36
C ASP A 147 1.01 -3.13 1.35
N MET A 148 0.66 -1.94 1.81
CA MET A 148 -0.52 -1.69 2.61
C MET A 148 -1.62 -1.08 1.72
N GLY A 149 -2.08 -1.86 0.74
CA GLY A 149 -3.14 -1.48 -0.17
C GLY A 149 -4.52 -1.53 0.48
N ALA A 150 -5.46 -2.28 -0.11
CA ALA A 150 -6.81 -2.46 0.42
C ALA A 150 -6.77 -2.97 1.87
N ALA A 151 -7.55 -2.36 2.77
CA ALA A 151 -7.59 -2.64 4.21
C ALA A 151 -6.23 -2.47 4.95
N GLY A 152 -5.26 -1.82 4.34
CA GLY A 152 -4.03 -1.33 4.98
C GLY A 152 -3.23 -2.36 5.77
N LEU A 153 -3.02 -2.11 7.07
CA LEU A 153 -2.31 -3.02 7.97
C LEU A 153 -3.03 -4.35 8.17
N THR A 154 -4.36 -4.37 8.14
CA THR A 154 -5.13 -5.61 8.30
C THR A 154 -4.77 -6.61 7.21
N CYS A 155 -4.78 -6.18 5.95
CA CYS A 155 -4.44 -7.02 4.81
C CYS A 155 -2.97 -7.47 4.87
N SER A 156 -2.03 -6.54 4.99
CA SER A 156 -0.60 -6.86 4.94
C SER A 156 -0.17 -7.81 6.07
N THR A 157 -0.67 -7.62 7.30
CA THR A 157 -0.33 -8.48 8.44
C THR A 157 -0.91 -9.88 8.31
N THR A 158 -2.21 -9.98 7.99
CA THR A 158 -2.89 -11.28 7.90
C THR A 158 -2.40 -12.11 6.72
N GLU A 159 -2.29 -11.51 5.53
CA GLU A 159 -1.85 -12.23 4.34
C GLU A 159 -0.41 -12.71 4.43
N MET A 160 0.52 -11.87 4.92
CA MET A 160 1.91 -12.28 5.07
C MET A 160 2.06 -13.42 6.07
N ALA A 161 1.31 -13.36 7.17
CA ALA A 161 1.31 -14.41 8.19
C ALA A 161 0.66 -15.70 7.66
N ALA A 162 -0.52 -15.63 7.04
CA ALA A 162 -1.22 -16.79 6.49
C ALA A 162 -0.39 -17.51 5.42
N LYS A 163 0.27 -16.78 4.50
CA LYS A 163 1.14 -17.34 3.46
C LYS A 163 2.40 -18.03 4.02
N ALA A 164 2.74 -17.81 5.28
CA ALA A 164 3.88 -18.41 5.96
C ALA A 164 3.48 -19.43 7.05
N ASP A 165 2.18 -19.67 7.26
CA ASP A 165 1.63 -20.47 8.37
C ASP A 165 2.13 -19.99 9.76
N THR A 166 2.19 -18.67 9.94
CA THR A 166 2.66 -17.98 11.16
C THR A 166 1.57 -17.05 11.69
N GLY A 167 1.86 -16.36 12.79
CA GLY A 167 1.08 -15.24 13.30
C GLY A 167 1.90 -13.94 13.34
N MET A 168 1.28 -12.86 13.73
CA MET A 168 1.93 -11.59 14.01
C MET A 168 1.40 -10.95 15.30
N GLU A 169 2.31 -10.38 16.06
CA GLU A 169 2.01 -9.51 17.20
C GLU A 169 2.50 -8.10 16.88
N ILE A 170 1.60 -7.12 16.88
CA ILE A 170 1.92 -5.72 16.57
C ILE A 170 1.44 -4.78 17.69
N ASN A 171 2.14 -3.66 17.84
CA ASN A 171 1.76 -2.57 18.73
C ASN A 171 1.38 -1.35 17.88
N LEU A 172 0.10 -0.96 17.91
CA LEU A 172 -0.46 0.13 17.13
C LEU A 172 0.02 1.51 17.61
N ASP A 173 0.46 1.63 18.88
CA ASP A 173 1.04 2.88 19.38
C ASP A 173 2.36 3.25 18.68
N LEU A 174 3.03 2.28 18.07
CA LEU A 174 4.29 2.46 17.34
C LEU A 174 4.08 2.79 15.86
N VAL A 175 2.87 2.66 15.34
CA VAL A 175 2.57 2.97 13.94
C VAL A 175 2.67 4.48 13.73
N PRO A 176 3.52 4.96 12.80
CA PRO A 176 3.61 6.39 12.51
C PRO A 176 2.28 6.95 12.01
N GLN A 177 1.75 7.96 12.69
CA GLN A 177 0.47 8.57 12.38
C GLN A 177 0.67 10.01 11.89
N ARG A 178 -0.10 10.41 10.88
CA ARG A 178 -0.15 11.78 10.36
C ARG A 178 -1.14 12.64 11.14
N GLU A 179 -2.14 12.01 11.75
CA GLU A 179 -3.24 12.65 12.45
C GLU A 179 -3.27 12.19 13.90
N GLU A 180 -3.61 13.11 14.80
CA GLU A 180 -3.74 12.80 16.23
C GLU A 180 -5.05 12.08 16.53
N GLY A 181 -5.06 11.27 17.60
CA GLY A 181 -6.24 10.62 18.14
C GLY A 181 -6.87 9.56 17.22
N MET A 182 -6.07 8.91 16.38
CA MET A 182 -6.54 7.77 15.60
C MET A 182 -6.80 6.57 16.54
N ASN A 183 -7.93 5.90 16.32
CA ASN A 183 -8.28 4.68 17.05
C ASN A 183 -7.74 3.43 16.34
N PRO A 184 -7.74 2.24 16.99
CA PRO A 184 -7.23 0.99 16.41
C PRO A 184 -7.86 0.63 15.06
N TYR A 185 -9.16 0.83 14.91
CA TYR A 185 -9.89 0.55 13.68
C TYR A 185 -9.38 1.43 12.52
N GLU A 186 -9.21 2.73 12.76
CA GLU A 186 -8.70 3.66 11.76
C GLU A 186 -7.25 3.34 11.37
N ILE A 187 -6.38 2.98 12.34
CA ILE A 187 -4.98 2.62 12.08
C ILE A 187 -4.88 1.35 11.24
N MET A 188 -5.70 0.34 11.55
CA MET A 188 -5.66 -0.96 10.87
C MET A 188 -6.22 -0.92 9.45
N LEU A 189 -7.28 -0.13 9.23
CA LEU A 189 -8.02 -0.08 7.96
C LEU A 189 -7.66 1.10 7.05
N SER A 190 -6.80 2.02 7.52
CA SER A 190 -6.31 3.10 6.68
C SER A 190 -5.63 2.56 5.42
N GLU A 191 -5.99 3.11 4.27
CA GLU A 191 -5.38 2.80 2.97
C GLU A 191 -4.49 3.97 2.48
N SER A 192 -3.89 4.73 3.41
CA SER A 192 -2.89 5.75 3.05
C SER A 192 -1.83 5.13 2.14
N GLN A 193 -1.53 5.80 1.03
CA GLN A 193 -0.62 5.30 0.02
C GLN A 193 0.86 5.37 0.47
N GLU A 194 1.77 4.81 -0.30
CA GLU A 194 3.23 4.83 -0.11
C GLU A 194 3.68 4.21 1.23
N ARG A 195 3.10 3.04 1.57
CA ARG A 195 3.44 2.28 2.77
C ARG A 195 3.70 0.82 2.44
N MET A 196 4.73 0.24 3.06
CA MET A 196 5.03 -1.18 2.96
C MET A 196 5.22 -1.79 4.36
N LEU A 197 4.89 -3.08 4.48
CA LEU A 197 5.22 -3.89 5.64
C LEU A 197 6.37 -4.82 5.29
N ILE A 198 7.43 -4.81 6.09
CA ILE A 198 8.64 -5.61 5.88
C ILE A 198 8.85 -6.54 7.06
N VAL A 199 9.22 -7.79 6.76
CA VAL A 199 9.72 -8.75 7.74
C VAL A 199 11.23 -8.93 7.54
N THR A 200 11.99 -8.78 8.61
CA THR A 200 13.45 -8.97 8.62
C THR A 200 13.94 -9.59 9.92
N SER A 201 15.15 -10.20 9.91
CA SER A 201 15.78 -10.71 11.14
C SER A 201 16.26 -9.57 12.04
N GLN A 202 16.32 -9.83 13.34
CA GLN A 202 16.65 -8.81 14.36
C GLN A 202 18.00 -8.14 14.13
N ASP A 203 19.00 -8.87 13.65
CA ASP A 203 20.34 -8.37 13.34
C ASP A 203 20.35 -7.40 12.13
N LYS A 204 19.36 -7.48 11.26
CA LYS A 204 19.24 -6.64 10.05
C LYS A 204 18.35 -5.40 10.23
N VAL A 205 17.70 -5.24 11.39
CA VAL A 205 16.81 -4.09 11.66
C VAL A 205 17.57 -2.76 11.49
N LYS A 206 18.69 -2.59 12.19
CA LYS A 206 19.49 -1.34 12.12
C LYS A 206 20.01 -1.03 10.72
N PRO A 207 20.65 -1.98 10.00
CA PRO A 207 21.04 -1.78 8.61
C PRO A 207 19.90 -1.37 7.69
N LEU A 208 18.70 -1.98 7.85
CA LEU A 208 17.51 -1.63 7.08
C LEU A 208 17.04 -0.20 7.40
N GLN A 209 16.93 0.15 8.68
CA GLN A 209 16.57 1.50 9.11
C GLN A 209 17.51 2.56 8.56
N ALA A 210 18.81 2.27 8.50
CA ALA A 210 19.81 3.20 7.93
C ALA A 210 19.57 3.47 6.44
N ILE A 211 19.09 2.49 5.66
CA ILE A 211 18.74 2.69 4.25
C ILE A 211 17.51 3.60 4.14
N PHE A 212 16.44 3.32 4.89
CA PHE A 212 15.22 4.13 4.83
C PHE A 212 15.52 5.58 5.28
N SER A 213 16.31 5.76 6.34
CA SER A 213 16.75 7.09 6.79
C SER A 213 17.55 7.84 5.72
N LYS A 214 18.40 7.16 4.94
CA LYS A 214 19.13 7.75 3.80
C LYS A 214 18.19 8.32 2.74
N TRP A 215 17.02 7.70 2.56
CA TRP A 215 15.98 8.10 1.62
C TRP A 215 14.91 9.01 2.26
N ASP A 216 15.17 9.56 3.45
CA ASP A 216 14.24 10.43 4.21
C ASP A 216 12.88 9.75 4.48
N LEU A 217 12.93 8.46 4.79
CA LEU A 217 11.76 7.65 5.11
C LEU A 217 11.87 7.06 6.52
N GLU A 218 10.72 6.92 7.18
CA GLU A 218 10.63 6.21 8.45
C GLU A 218 10.65 4.69 8.24
N ALA A 219 11.30 3.99 9.18
CA ALA A 219 11.27 2.53 9.28
C ALA A 219 11.14 2.15 10.76
N VAL A 220 9.95 1.79 11.18
CA VAL A 220 9.60 1.59 12.58
C VAL A 220 9.28 0.12 12.84
N VAL A 221 9.95 -0.49 13.82
CA VAL A 221 9.58 -1.82 14.29
C VAL A 221 8.27 -1.71 15.05
N ILE A 222 7.20 -2.28 14.50
CA ILE A 222 5.86 -2.24 15.10
C ILE A 222 5.48 -3.57 15.74
N GLY A 223 6.27 -4.64 15.56
CA GLY A 223 5.94 -5.94 16.08
C GLY A 223 6.92 -7.03 15.71
N LYS A 224 6.45 -8.25 15.83
CA LYS A 224 7.23 -9.48 15.56
C LYS A 224 6.36 -10.59 14.97
N VAL A 225 6.98 -11.51 14.29
CA VAL A 225 6.36 -12.77 13.81
C VAL A 225 6.22 -13.75 14.97
N THR A 226 5.06 -14.41 15.06
CA THR A 226 4.75 -15.44 16.08
C THR A 226 4.46 -16.79 15.42
N ASP A 227 4.30 -17.86 16.22
CA ASP A 227 4.01 -19.22 15.77
C ASP A 227 2.57 -19.68 16.07
N ASP A 228 1.74 -18.77 16.58
CA ASP A 228 0.39 -19.10 17.08
C ASP A 228 -0.73 -18.99 16.01
N GLY A 229 -0.40 -18.54 14.79
CA GLY A 229 -1.37 -18.38 13.72
C GLY A 229 -2.41 -17.27 13.96
N GLN A 230 -2.13 -16.37 14.91
CA GLN A 230 -3.03 -15.28 15.27
C GLN A 230 -2.45 -13.93 14.80
N LEU A 231 -3.33 -12.99 14.45
CA LEU A 231 -3.02 -11.57 14.46
C LEU A 231 -3.42 -11.01 15.82
N LYS A 232 -2.43 -10.57 16.59
CA LYS A 232 -2.62 -9.85 17.84
C LYS A 232 -2.18 -8.41 17.69
N ALA A 233 -3.07 -7.47 18.02
CA ALA A 233 -2.71 -6.06 18.03
C ALA A 233 -2.99 -5.46 19.41
N TYR A 234 -2.02 -4.68 19.89
CA TYR A 234 -2.08 -3.96 21.16
C TYR A 234 -2.20 -2.47 20.90
N PHE A 235 -2.99 -1.79 21.75
CA PHE A 235 -3.14 -0.34 21.74
C PHE A 235 -3.28 0.15 23.19
N HIS A 236 -2.42 1.10 23.58
CA HIS A 236 -2.32 1.59 24.99
C HIS A 236 -2.13 0.46 26.02
N GLY A 237 -1.42 -0.60 25.61
CA GLY A 237 -1.16 -1.77 26.43
C GLY A 237 -2.30 -2.78 26.52
N GLU A 238 -3.44 -2.51 25.89
CA GLU A 238 -4.59 -3.42 25.84
C GLU A 238 -4.57 -4.24 24.52
N LEU A 239 -4.96 -5.51 24.62
CA LEU A 239 -5.16 -6.38 23.45
C LEU A 239 -6.49 -6.01 22.77
N VAL A 240 -6.41 -5.38 21.61
CA VAL A 240 -7.59 -4.88 20.86
C VAL A 240 -7.98 -5.75 19.67
N ILE A 241 -7.06 -6.61 19.21
CA ILE A 241 -7.31 -7.59 18.15
C ILE A 241 -6.66 -8.91 18.56
N ASP A 242 -7.42 -10.01 18.45
CA ASP A 242 -6.95 -11.39 18.59
C ASP A 242 -7.79 -12.29 17.67
N ILE A 243 -7.30 -12.51 16.45
CA ILE A 243 -8.04 -13.23 15.41
C ILE A 243 -7.14 -14.21 14.67
N PRO A 244 -7.64 -15.39 14.27
CA PRO A 244 -6.91 -16.31 13.41
C PRO A 244 -6.64 -15.66 12.05
N VAL A 245 -5.38 -15.62 11.61
CA VAL A 245 -5.02 -14.97 10.32
C VAL A 245 -5.74 -15.59 9.13
N LYS A 246 -5.93 -16.92 9.13
CA LYS A 246 -6.63 -17.64 8.05
C LYS A 246 -8.11 -17.31 7.94
N ALA A 247 -8.75 -16.92 9.04
CA ALA A 247 -10.17 -16.55 9.01
C ALA A 247 -10.45 -15.21 8.30
N VAL A 248 -9.41 -14.43 8.04
CA VAL A 248 -9.51 -13.12 7.35
C VAL A 248 -9.10 -13.24 5.87
N VAL A 249 -8.29 -14.25 5.53
CA VAL A 249 -7.66 -14.38 4.20
C VAL A 249 -8.36 -15.44 3.34
N ASP A 250 -8.92 -16.50 3.94
CA ASP A 250 -9.69 -17.57 3.29
C ASP A 250 -11.18 -17.20 3.17
#